data_0ddd114a00c7e3028cd28014cc8d625f
#
_entry.id   0ddd114a00c7e3028cd28014cc8d625f
#
_cell.length_a   1.000
_cell.length_b   1.000
_cell.length_c   1.000
_cell.angle_alpha   90.00
_cell.angle_beta   90.00
_cell.angle_gamma   90.00
#
_symmetry.space_group_name_H-M   'P 1'
#
loop_
_entity.id
_entity.type
_entity.pdbx_description
1 polymer ?
#
loop_
_entity_poly.entity_id
_entity_poly.type
_entity_poly.pdbx_seq_one_letter_code
_entity_poly.pdbx_strand_id
1 'polypeptide(L)'
;MNILFSINAKFIDLTKTCIRSIIRFDKNIDFYILHHDLNQEHMDDLRNSFLGCTFHFIEVKEEEFKEFPISSRYPLEIYYRLFTSDLLPKTLDRILYLDVDIVVIQSLKELYNMDFEDNLYIACSHVNERMTHLNAKRLGLNEDVPYINTGVLLMNLIALRKQLNKQDILNYVNIYKKKLVLFDQDVLTALYGDRTKLVDYRKYNLSERMMNFYNLRNPRNKMDLDWVKQNSVIIHYCGKMKPWNGRYIGCLDCFYREITG
;
A
#
# COMPACT_ATOMS: atom_id res chain seq x y z
N MET A 1 5.77 12.97 -10.09
CA MET A 1 5.46 12.20 -8.86
C MET A 1 5.69 10.74 -9.16
N ASN A 2 6.43 10.04 -8.30
CA ASN A 2 6.79 8.63 -8.51
C ASN A 2 5.83 7.73 -7.72
N ILE A 3 5.15 6.81 -8.39
CA ILE A 3 4.22 5.86 -7.78
C ILE A 3 4.71 4.44 -8.06
N LEU A 4 4.66 3.59 -7.05
CA LEU A 4 5.11 2.21 -7.10
C LEU A 4 3.94 1.25 -6.95
N PHE A 5 3.90 0.26 -7.83
CA PHE A 5 3.08 -0.93 -7.71
C PHE A 5 3.96 -2.19 -7.64
N SER A 6 3.48 -3.20 -6.95
CA SER A 6 4.08 -4.53 -6.90
C SER A 6 3.02 -5.53 -7.31
N ILE A 7 3.15 -6.11 -8.51
CA ILE A 7 2.08 -6.90 -9.15
C ILE A 7 2.62 -8.11 -9.91
N ASN A 8 1.73 -9.06 -10.16
CA ASN A 8 1.88 -10.07 -11.21
C ASN A 8 0.84 -9.82 -12.33
N ALA A 9 0.91 -10.62 -13.40
CA ALA A 9 0.07 -10.49 -14.58
C ALA A 9 -1.45 -10.50 -14.29
N LYS A 10 -1.88 -11.19 -13.22
CA LYS A 10 -3.30 -11.26 -12.83
C LYS A 10 -3.88 -9.93 -12.35
N PHE A 11 -3.03 -8.99 -11.95
CA PHE A 11 -3.46 -7.72 -11.37
C PHE A 11 -3.41 -6.53 -12.37
N ILE A 12 -3.10 -6.77 -13.65
CA ILE A 12 -2.98 -5.70 -14.67
C ILE A 12 -4.27 -4.88 -14.77
N ASP A 13 -5.44 -5.49 -14.85
CA ASP A 13 -6.70 -4.76 -14.99
C ASP A 13 -7.03 -3.92 -13.75
N LEU A 14 -6.72 -4.43 -12.55
CA LEU A 14 -6.85 -3.65 -11.32
C LEU A 14 -5.85 -2.49 -11.28
N THR A 15 -4.62 -2.73 -11.72
CA THR A 15 -3.60 -1.68 -11.86
C THR A 15 -4.08 -0.59 -12.80
N LYS A 16 -4.67 -0.94 -13.96
CA LYS A 16 -5.26 0.04 -14.87
C LYS A 16 -6.37 0.85 -14.21
N THR A 17 -7.23 0.21 -13.43
CA THR A 17 -8.31 0.90 -12.70
C THR A 17 -7.73 1.88 -11.68
N CYS A 18 -6.74 1.45 -10.90
CA CYS A 18 -6.04 2.32 -9.96
C CYS A 18 -5.39 3.51 -10.67
N ILE A 19 -4.63 3.28 -11.75
CA ILE A 19 -3.99 4.34 -12.55
C ILE A 19 -5.03 5.31 -13.13
N ARG A 20 -6.15 4.82 -13.69
CA ARG A 20 -7.24 5.69 -14.17
C ARG A 20 -7.74 6.63 -13.08
N SER A 21 -7.89 6.14 -11.86
CA SER A 21 -8.34 6.96 -10.74
C SER A 21 -7.33 8.06 -10.39
N ILE A 22 -6.03 7.75 -10.42
CA ILE A 22 -4.95 8.68 -10.09
C ILE A 22 -4.83 9.81 -11.13
N ILE A 23 -4.80 9.46 -12.41
CA ILE A 23 -4.57 10.43 -13.50
C ILE A 23 -5.73 11.41 -13.72
N ARG A 24 -6.88 11.20 -13.08
CA ARG A 24 -7.99 12.18 -13.05
C ARG A 24 -7.60 13.45 -12.32
N PHE A 25 -6.75 13.33 -11.30
CA PHE A 25 -6.40 14.42 -10.39
C PHE A 25 -4.95 14.88 -10.53
N ASP A 26 -4.05 13.97 -10.90
CA ASP A 26 -2.62 14.25 -10.96
C ASP A 26 -2.03 13.95 -12.34
N LYS A 27 -1.05 14.76 -12.75
CA LYS A 27 -0.37 14.67 -14.05
C LYS A 27 1.15 14.53 -13.82
N ASN A 28 1.88 14.15 -14.87
CA ASN A 28 3.34 13.99 -14.85
C ASN A 28 3.75 12.96 -13.78
N ILE A 29 3.23 11.75 -13.93
CA ILE A 29 3.47 10.64 -13.01
C ILE A 29 4.36 9.61 -13.70
N ASP A 30 5.39 9.19 -12.97
CA ASP A 30 6.23 8.05 -13.32
C ASP A 30 5.77 6.86 -12.50
N PHE A 31 5.31 5.81 -13.17
CA PHE A 31 4.87 4.57 -12.56
C PHE A 31 6.02 3.55 -12.58
N TYR A 32 6.38 3.07 -11.41
CA TYR A 32 7.35 1.99 -11.20
C TYR A 32 6.59 0.71 -10.91
N ILE A 33 6.90 -0.37 -11.60
CA ILE A 33 6.19 -1.65 -11.47
C ILE A 33 7.20 -2.74 -11.17
N LEU A 34 7.17 -3.25 -9.93
CA LEU A 34 7.92 -4.43 -9.53
C LEU A 34 7.10 -5.66 -9.91
N HIS A 35 7.72 -6.58 -10.66
CA HIS A 35 7.06 -7.80 -11.15
C HIS A 35 8.06 -8.93 -11.35
N HIS A 36 7.56 -10.16 -11.55
CA HIS A 36 8.38 -11.31 -11.94
C HIS A 36 7.86 -12.03 -13.20
N ASP A 37 6.61 -11.79 -13.60
CA ASP A 37 5.93 -12.54 -14.66
C ASP A 37 5.29 -11.70 -15.78
N LEU A 38 5.50 -10.37 -15.78
CA LEU A 38 4.98 -9.53 -16.87
C LEU A 38 5.79 -9.74 -18.15
N ASN A 39 5.11 -10.14 -19.21
CA ASN A 39 5.69 -10.21 -20.55
C ASN A 39 5.58 -8.88 -21.30
N GLN A 40 6.15 -8.81 -22.52
CA GLN A 40 6.16 -7.59 -23.34
C GLN A 40 4.73 -7.10 -23.68
N GLU A 41 3.80 -8.02 -23.94
CA GLU A 41 2.40 -7.69 -24.24
C GLU A 41 1.73 -6.96 -23.07
N HIS A 42 1.92 -7.46 -21.85
CA HIS A 42 1.42 -6.83 -20.63
C HIS A 42 1.99 -5.42 -20.42
N MET A 43 3.29 -5.24 -20.68
CA MET A 43 3.96 -3.95 -20.54
C MET A 43 3.47 -2.94 -21.57
N ASP A 44 3.32 -3.38 -22.83
CA ASP A 44 2.84 -2.53 -23.92
C ASP A 44 1.37 -2.18 -23.74
N ASP A 45 0.55 -3.09 -23.22
CA ASP A 45 -0.84 -2.84 -22.89
C ASP A 45 -0.97 -1.73 -21.83
N LEU A 46 -0.14 -1.73 -20.80
CA LEU A 46 -0.11 -0.65 -19.81
C LEU A 46 0.34 0.68 -20.42
N ARG A 47 1.43 0.70 -21.21
CA ARG A 47 1.90 1.91 -21.88
C ARG A 47 0.87 2.50 -22.83
N ASN A 48 0.25 1.65 -23.64
CA ASN A 48 -0.73 2.08 -24.64
C ASN A 48 -2.05 2.56 -24.01
N SER A 49 -2.41 2.01 -22.83
CA SER A 49 -3.61 2.42 -22.09
C SER A 49 -3.49 3.82 -21.49
N PHE A 50 -2.25 4.34 -21.29
CA PHE A 50 -2.02 5.60 -20.55
C PHE A 50 -0.96 6.47 -21.25
N LEU A 51 -1.29 6.95 -22.44
CA LEU A 51 -0.45 7.88 -23.19
C LEU A 51 -0.22 9.15 -22.35
N GLY A 52 1.03 9.53 -22.13
CA GLY A 52 1.41 10.68 -21.28
C GLY A 52 1.83 10.31 -19.85
N CYS A 53 1.83 9.02 -19.51
CA CYS A 53 2.47 8.48 -18.31
C CYS A 53 3.77 7.77 -18.68
N THR A 54 4.75 7.81 -17.79
CA THR A 54 6.01 7.06 -17.94
C THR A 54 5.92 5.77 -17.11
N PHE A 55 6.34 4.64 -17.72
CA PHE A 55 6.33 3.34 -17.05
C PHE A 55 7.76 2.76 -16.99
N HIS A 56 8.17 2.42 -15.77
CA HIS A 56 9.44 1.75 -15.47
C HIS A 56 9.13 0.36 -14.92
N PHE A 57 9.34 -0.67 -15.73
CA PHE A 57 9.16 -2.06 -15.31
C PHE A 57 10.47 -2.60 -14.77
N ILE A 58 10.42 -3.18 -13.58
CA ILE A 58 11.57 -3.70 -12.87
C ILE A 58 11.28 -5.16 -12.52
N GLU A 59 11.98 -6.04 -13.21
CA GLU A 59 11.89 -7.47 -12.97
C GLU A 59 12.60 -7.85 -11.68
N VAL A 60 11.89 -8.54 -10.81
CA VAL A 60 12.39 -9.03 -9.52
C VAL A 60 12.61 -10.53 -9.62
N LYS A 61 13.80 -10.97 -9.23
CA LYS A 61 14.16 -12.39 -9.26
C LYS A 61 13.52 -13.11 -8.08
N GLU A 62 12.63 -14.07 -8.36
CA GLU A 62 11.94 -14.86 -7.33
C GLU A 62 12.91 -15.60 -6.40
N GLU A 63 14.11 -15.98 -6.91
CA GLU A 63 15.13 -16.66 -6.14
C GLU A 63 15.50 -15.92 -4.85
N GLU A 64 15.45 -14.60 -4.88
CA GLU A 64 15.82 -13.76 -3.73
C GLU A 64 14.81 -13.83 -2.58
N PHE A 65 13.62 -14.39 -2.85
CA PHE A 65 12.48 -14.41 -1.91
C PHE A 65 12.03 -15.83 -1.53
N LYS A 66 12.78 -16.88 -1.91
CA LYS A 66 12.41 -18.29 -1.65
C LYS A 66 12.19 -18.64 -0.17
N GLU A 67 12.83 -17.89 0.73
CA GLU A 67 12.71 -18.12 2.18
C GLU A 67 11.45 -17.50 2.80
N PHE A 68 10.75 -16.63 2.06
CA PHE A 68 9.56 -15.96 2.56
C PHE A 68 8.34 -16.89 2.52
N PRO A 69 7.49 -16.88 3.58
CA PRO A 69 6.25 -17.63 3.58
C PRO A 69 5.25 -17.05 2.58
N ILE A 70 4.78 -17.88 1.65
CA ILE A 70 3.77 -17.52 0.66
C ILE A 70 2.49 -18.30 0.87
N SER A 71 1.38 -17.75 0.41
CA SER A 71 0.08 -18.43 0.35
C SER A 71 -0.74 -17.92 -0.84
N SER A 72 -1.84 -18.60 -1.17
CA SER A 72 -2.74 -18.15 -2.24
C SER A 72 -3.29 -16.73 -2.02
N ARG A 73 -3.38 -16.28 -0.77
CA ARG A 73 -3.83 -14.93 -0.40
C ARG A 73 -2.69 -13.91 -0.36
N TYR A 74 -1.49 -14.35 -0.07
CA TYR A 74 -0.30 -13.52 0.11
C TYR A 74 0.80 -14.05 -0.82
N PRO A 75 0.75 -13.65 -2.10
CA PRO A 75 1.75 -14.03 -3.09
C PRO A 75 3.08 -13.32 -2.84
N LEU A 76 4.11 -13.69 -3.58
CA LEU A 76 5.48 -13.23 -3.35
C LEU A 76 5.65 -11.72 -3.48
N GLU A 77 4.88 -11.10 -4.35
CA GLU A 77 4.96 -9.67 -4.70
C GLU A 77 4.70 -8.76 -3.50
N ILE A 78 3.99 -9.23 -2.48
CA ILE A 78 3.77 -8.43 -1.27
C ILE A 78 5.08 -8.07 -0.55
N TYR A 79 6.12 -8.90 -0.69
CA TYR A 79 7.40 -8.68 -0.05
C TYR A 79 8.31 -7.71 -0.80
N TYR A 80 8.06 -7.46 -2.10
CA TYR A 80 8.91 -6.57 -2.90
C TYR A 80 8.97 -5.16 -2.30
N ARG A 81 7.87 -4.70 -1.67
CA ARG A 81 7.81 -3.40 -0.98
C ARG A 81 8.81 -3.27 0.18
N LEU A 82 9.22 -4.38 0.77
CA LEU A 82 10.23 -4.38 1.85
C LEU A 82 11.65 -4.07 1.34
N PHE A 83 11.91 -4.31 0.04
CA PHE A 83 13.21 -4.16 -0.60
C PHE A 83 13.25 -3.01 -1.63
N THR A 84 12.25 -2.14 -1.58
CA THR A 84 12.08 -1.05 -2.54
C THR A 84 13.31 -0.16 -2.68
N SER A 85 14.02 0.12 -1.58
CA SER A 85 15.23 0.94 -1.59
C SER A 85 16.39 0.32 -2.39
N ASP A 86 16.43 -1.01 -2.48
CA ASP A 86 17.46 -1.75 -3.22
C ASP A 86 17.07 -1.95 -4.69
N LEU A 87 15.78 -2.19 -4.94
CA LEU A 87 15.24 -2.49 -6.26
C LEU A 87 15.10 -1.26 -7.16
N LEU A 88 14.89 -0.08 -6.59
CA LEU A 88 14.63 1.14 -7.34
C LEU A 88 15.89 1.93 -7.69
N PRO A 89 15.86 2.73 -8.79
CA PRO A 89 16.96 3.61 -9.19
C PRO A 89 17.46 4.50 -8.03
N LYS A 90 18.77 4.62 -7.88
CA LYS A 90 19.41 5.41 -6.80
C LYS A 90 19.12 6.92 -6.88
N THR A 91 18.65 7.39 -8.03
CA THR A 91 18.27 8.79 -8.28
C THR A 91 16.96 9.19 -7.65
N LEU A 92 16.15 8.23 -7.19
CA LEU A 92 14.86 8.51 -6.54
C LEU A 92 15.06 8.80 -5.04
N ASP A 93 14.51 9.93 -4.59
CA ASP A 93 14.55 10.35 -3.19
C ASP A 93 13.37 9.81 -2.40
N ARG A 94 12.20 9.74 -3.04
CA ARG A 94 10.95 9.23 -2.46
C ARG A 94 10.08 8.53 -3.49
N ILE A 95 9.19 7.67 -3.03
CA ILE A 95 8.18 7.01 -3.84
C ILE A 95 6.92 6.75 -3.02
N LEU A 96 5.74 6.85 -3.65
CA LEU A 96 4.48 6.47 -3.04
C LEU A 96 4.10 5.06 -3.51
N TYR A 97 4.17 4.09 -2.62
CA TYR A 97 3.67 2.75 -2.87
C TYR A 97 2.16 2.69 -2.65
N LEU A 98 1.45 2.07 -3.58
CA LEU A 98 0.02 1.82 -3.50
C LEU A 98 -0.29 0.36 -3.83
N ASP A 99 -1.17 -0.27 -3.03
CA ASP A 99 -1.82 -1.51 -3.45
C ASP A 99 -2.76 -1.23 -4.64
N VAL A 100 -2.95 -2.21 -5.53
CA VAL A 100 -3.76 -2.01 -6.73
C VAL A 100 -5.27 -2.09 -6.50
N ASP A 101 -5.69 -2.51 -5.31
CA ASP A 101 -7.08 -2.50 -4.87
C ASP A 101 -7.50 -1.15 -4.24
N ILE A 102 -6.97 -0.08 -4.79
CA ILE A 102 -7.18 1.31 -4.36
C ILE A 102 -7.86 2.10 -5.49
N VAL A 103 -8.72 3.03 -5.08
CA VAL A 103 -9.24 4.11 -5.93
C VAL A 103 -8.90 5.45 -5.29
N VAL A 104 -8.29 6.32 -6.08
CA VAL A 104 -7.96 7.70 -5.70
C VAL A 104 -9.11 8.61 -6.10
N ILE A 105 -9.60 9.43 -5.16
CA ILE A 105 -10.75 10.31 -5.36
C ILE A 105 -10.43 11.80 -5.18
N GLN A 106 -9.19 12.12 -4.85
CA GLN A 106 -8.63 13.47 -4.81
C GLN A 106 -7.12 13.43 -5.11
N SER A 107 -6.47 14.61 -5.29
CA SER A 107 -5.03 14.68 -5.57
C SER A 107 -4.16 14.06 -4.47
N LEU A 108 -3.17 13.28 -4.89
CA LEU A 108 -2.15 12.68 -4.02
C LEU A 108 -1.03 13.64 -3.61
N LYS A 109 -0.98 14.86 -4.18
CA LYS A 109 0.14 15.79 -3.99
C LYS A 109 0.42 16.14 -2.54
N GLU A 110 -0.62 16.32 -1.73
CA GLU A 110 -0.43 16.65 -0.32
C GLU A 110 0.28 15.51 0.41
N LEU A 111 -0.17 14.26 0.23
CA LEU A 111 0.48 13.08 0.81
C LEU A 111 1.91 12.93 0.28
N TYR A 112 2.08 13.01 -1.05
CA TYR A 112 3.39 12.80 -1.68
C TYR A 112 4.46 13.79 -1.23
N ASN A 113 4.08 15.05 -0.95
CA ASN A 113 5.00 16.13 -0.54
C ASN A 113 5.16 16.26 0.97
N MET A 114 4.53 15.41 1.77
CA MET A 114 4.71 15.45 3.22
C MET A 114 6.17 15.32 3.61
N ASP A 115 6.53 16.06 4.64
CA ASP A 115 7.84 15.94 5.26
C ASP A 115 7.89 14.65 6.09
N PHE A 116 8.92 13.87 5.86
CA PHE A 116 9.19 12.64 6.63
C PHE A 116 9.63 12.94 8.06
N GLU A 117 10.12 14.17 8.30
CA GLU A 117 10.87 14.44 9.51
C GLU A 117 12.04 13.44 9.61
N ASP A 118 12.21 12.74 10.71
CA ASP A 118 13.24 11.70 10.84
C ASP A 118 12.74 10.28 10.52
N ASN A 119 11.54 10.14 9.88
CA ASN A 119 10.93 8.85 9.62
C ASN A 119 11.34 8.25 8.28
N LEU A 120 11.25 6.91 8.21
CA LEU A 120 11.49 6.12 7.00
C LEU A 120 10.24 6.03 6.12
N TYR A 121 9.08 6.01 6.78
CA TYR A 121 7.78 5.85 6.14
C TYR A 121 6.78 6.88 6.64
N ILE A 122 5.78 7.16 5.79
CA ILE A 122 4.51 7.78 6.20
C ILE A 122 3.42 6.79 5.82
N ALA A 123 2.58 6.39 6.79
CA ALA A 123 1.55 5.37 6.60
C ALA A 123 0.34 5.60 7.50
N CYS A 124 -0.71 4.81 7.29
CA CYS A 124 -1.89 4.79 8.14
C CYS A 124 -1.92 3.54 9.04
N SER A 125 -2.62 3.63 10.16
CA SER A 125 -2.99 2.47 10.97
C SER A 125 -4.48 2.17 10.84
N HIS A 126 -4.83 0.88 10.68
CA HIS A 126 -6.21 0.38 10.63
C HIS A 126 -6.61 -0.36 11.90
N VAL A 127 -5.87 -0.19 12.97
CA VAL A 127 -6.14 -0.82 14.26
C VAL A 127 -6.26 0.23 15.36
N ASN A 128 -7.01 -0.11 16.41
CA ASN A 128 -7.09 0.70 17.60
C ASN A 128 -5.95 0.34 18.58
N GLU A 129 -5.78 1.12 19.62
CA GLU A 129 -4.75 0.97 20.65
C GLU A 129 -4.69 -0.47 21.23
N ARG A 130 -5.84 -1.06 21.60
CA ARG A 130 -5.90 -2.44 22.10
C ARG A 130 -5.34 -3.45 21.10
N MET A 131 -5.66 -3.30 19.83
CA MET A 131 -5.14 -4.19 18.78
C MET A 131 -3.67 -3.91 18.48
N THR A 132 -3.21 -2.67 18.63
CA THR A 132 -1.78 -2.32 18.56
C THR A 132 -1.00 -3.08 19.62
N HIS A 133 -1.40 -3.03 20.89
CA HIS A 133 -0.76 -3.77 21.99
C HIS A 133 -0.76 -5.29 21.76
N LEU A 134 -1.88 -5.86 21.28
CA LEU A 134 -1.95 -7.30 20.98
C LEU A 134 -0.98 -7.71 19.86
N ASN A 135 -0.88 -6.89 18.81
CA ASN A 135 0.06 -7.14 17.73
C ASN A 135 1.51 -6.94 18.17
N ALA A 136 1.81 -5.90 18.96
CA ALA A 136 3.13 -5.67 19.53
C ALA A 136 3.59 -6.89 20.34
N LYS A 137 2.76 -7.39 21.24
CA LYS A 137 3.04 -8.61 22.03
C LYS A 137 3.26 -9.83 21.15
N ARG A 138 2.43 -10.04 20.11
CA ARG A 138 2.57 -11.16 19.17
C ARG A 138 3.89 -11.11 18.41
N LEU A 139 4.30 -9.91 18.02
CA LEU A 139 5.50 -9.64 17.22
C LEU A 139 6.77 -9.42 18.07
N GLY A 140 6.65 -9.44 19.40
CA GLY A 140 7.79 -9.23 20.32
C GLY A 140 8.29 -7.79 20.35
N LEU A 141 7.38 -6.81 20.20
CA LEU A 141 7.68 -5.39 20.14
C LEU A 141 7.30 -4.67 21.43
N ASN A 142 7.80 -3.45 21.59
CA ASN A 142 7.28 -2.52 22.61
C ASN A 142 5.83 -2.14 22.29
N GLU A 143 5.03 -1.92 23.33
CA GLU A 143 3.58 -1.69 23.22
C GLU A 143 3.22 -0.42 22.44
N ASP A 144 4.14 0.55 22.39
CA ASP A 144 3.95 1.85 21.73
C ASP A 144 4.21 1.81 20.21
N VAL A 145 4.76 0.71 19.67
CA VAL A 145 5.03 0.60 18.22
C VAL A 145 3.71 0.54 17.47
N PRO A 146 3.43 1.52 16.58
CA PRO A 146 2.18 1.56 15.84
C PRO A 146 2.10 0.42 14.81
N TYR A 147 0.97 -0.29 14.79
CA TYR A 147 0.72 -1.32 13.78
C TYR A 147 0.21 -0.68 12.50
N ILE A 148 1.05 -0.63 11.47
CA ILE A 148 0.81 0.10 10.23
C ILE A 148 0.13 -0.75 9.15
N ASN A 149 -0.63 -0.12 8.26
CA ASN A 149 -1.16 -0.74 7.05
C ASN A 149 -0.22 -0.46 5.88
N THR A 150 0.22 -1.50 5.17
CA THR A 150 1.23 -1.42 4.11
C THR A 150 0.68 -1.17 2.71
N GLY A 151 -0.64 -1.01 2.55
CA GLY A 151 -1.24 -0.76 1.24
C GLY A 151 -1.07 0.67 0.71
N VAL A 152 -0.74 1.62 1.60
CA VAL A 152 -0.38 3.01 1.24
C VAL A 152 0.85 3.38 2.04
N LEU A 153 2.01 3.51 1.38
CA LEU A 153 3.28 3.84 2.01
C LEU A 153 4.01 4.94 1.23
N LEU A 154 4.16 6.12 1.80
CA LEU A 154 5.16 7.05 1.28
C LEU A 154 6.51 6.67 1.89
N MET A 155 7.51 6.43 1.05
CA MET A 155 8.81 5.89 1.40
C MET A 155 9.93 6.92 1.21
N ASN A 156 10.74 7.13 2.24
CA ASN A 156 11.98 7.92 2.19
C ASN A 156 13.13 7.05 1.70
N LEU A 157 13.34 7.00 0.39
CA LEU A 157 14.35 6.11 -0.21
C LEU A 157 15.78 6.47 0.18
N ILE A 158 16.06 7.75 0.45
CA ILE A 158 17.38 8.19 0.91
C ILE A 158 17.69 7.59 2.30
N ALA A 159 16.74 7.71 3.22
CA ALA A 159 16.89 7.19 4.57
C ALA A 159 16.87 5.65 4.60
N LEU A 160 16.00 5.02 3.83
CA LEU A 160 15.89 3.56 3.72
C LEU A 160 17.20 2.94 3.23
N ARG A 161 17.86 3.49 2.20
CA ARG A 161 19.15 2.99 1.70
C ARG A 161 20.26 3.03 2.72
N LYS A 162 20.17 3.88 3.74
CA LYS A 162 21.15 3.98 4.82
C LYS A 162 20.84 3.05 5.99
N GLN A 163 19.58 2.71 6.21
CA GLN A 163 19.12 2.07 7.44
C GLN A 163 18.49 0.68 7.22
N LEU A 164 17.97 0.40 6.02
CA LEU A 164 17.40 -0.91 5.72
C LEU A 164 18.52 -1.93 5.53
N ASN A 165 18.41 -3.04 6.25
CA ASN A 165 19.31 -4.18 6.12
C ASN A 165 18.50 -5.42 5.70
N LYS A 166 18.78 -5.94 4.52
CA LYS A 166 18.14 -7.15 3.98
C LYS A 166 18.23 -8.34 4.95
N GLN A 167 19.38 -8.48 5.63
CA GLN A 167 19.60 -9.58 6.56
C GLN A 167 18.70 -9.48 7.80
N ASP A 168 18.41 -8.28 8.29
CA ASP A 168 17.50 -8.09 9.44
C ASP A 168 16.09 -8.51 9.09
N ILE A 169 15.63 -8.21 7.85
CA ILE A 169 14.33 -8.66 7.35
C ILE A 169 14.29 -10.19 7.30
N LEU A 170 15.29 -10.84 6.70
CA LEU A 170 15.37 -12.31 6.61
C LEU A 170 15.43 -12.95 7.98
N ASN A 171 16.25 -12.43 8.88
CA ASN A 171 16.37 -12.92 10.25
C ASN A 171 15.04 -12.83 10.99
N TYR A 172 14.35 -11.68 10.89
CA TYR A 172 13.05 -11.50 11.53
C TYR A 172 12.01 -12.48 11.00
N VAL A 173 11.92 -12.61 9.67
CA VAL A 173 11.00 -13.58 9.04
C VAL A 173 11.28 -14.99 9.52
N ASN A 174 12.53 -15.42 9.57
CA ASN A 174 12.90 -16.77 10.00
C ASN A 174 12.53 -17.03 11.46
N ILE A 175 12.79 -16.08 12.35
CA ILE A 175 12.47 -16.21 13.80
C ILE A 175 10.95 -16.22 14.04
N TYR A 176 10.22 -15.32 13.37
CA TYR A 176 8.80 -15.07 13.64
C TYR A 176 7.85 -15.72 12.64
N LYS A 177 8.32 -16.51 11.67
CA LYS A 177 7.54 -17.14 10.58
C LYS A 177 6.19 -17.72 11.02
N LYS A 178 6.15 -18.40 12.17
CA LYS A 178 4.93 -19.02 12.74
C LYS A 178 3.96 -18.02 13.39
N LYS A 179 4.42 -16.81 13.66
CA LYS A 179 3.62 -15.74 14.30
C LYS A 179 3.13 -14.70 13.29
N LEU A 180 3.63 -14.71 12.06
CA LEU A 180 3.21 -13.79 11.02
C LEU A 180 1.77 -14.10 10.59
N VAL A 181 0.91 -13.09 10.56
CA VAL A 181 -0.51 -13.14 10.15
C VAL A 181 -0.75 -12.34 8.88
N LEU A 182 -0.21 -11.12 8.83
CA LEU A 182 -0.23 -10.21 7.68
C LEU A 182 1.21 -9.96 7.22
N PHE A 183 1.88 -11.02 6.89
CA PHE A 183 3.27 -11.19 6.45
C PHE A 183 4.12 -9.91 6.32
N ASP A 184 4.05 -9.20 5.18
CA ASP A 184 4.81 -7.97 4.90
C ASP A 184 4.49 -6.86 5.89
N GLN A 185 3.22 -6.71 6.26
CA GLN A 185 2.76 -5.72 7.25
C GLN A 185 3.33 -5.99 8.63
N ASP A 186 3.36 -7.25 9.06
CA ASP A 186 3.95 -7.66 10.34
C ASP A 186 5.46 -7.37 10.37
N VAL A 187 6.17 -7.71 9.29
CA VAL A 187 7.60 -7.49 9.16
C VAL A 187 7.94 -5.99 9.16
N LEU A 188 7.21 -5.20 8.35
CA LEU A 188 7.46 -3.76 8.26
C LEU A 188 7.14 -3.05 9.58
N THR A 189 6.02 -3.42 10.22
CA THR A 189 5.67 -2.92 11.56
C THR A 189 6.77 -3.25 12.58
N ALA A 190 7.27 -4.48 12.57
CA ALA A 190 8.23 -4.93 13.55
C ALA A 190 9.60 -4.25 13.44
N LEU A 191 10.05 -4.02 12.22
CA LEU A 191 11.38 -3.46 11.99
C LEU A 191 11.40 -1.93 11.92
N TYR A 192 10.28 -1.32 11.52
CA TYR A 192 10.25 0.10 11.18
C TYR A 192 8.98 0.83 11.64
N GLY A 193 8.14 0.20 12.46
CA GLY A 193 6.92 0.82 12.95
C GLY A 193 7.18 2.08 13.77
N ASP A 194 8.20 2.06 14.63
CA ASP A 194 8.67 3.20 15.44
C ASP A 194 9.34 4.32 14.59
N ARG A 195 9.68 4.02 13.34
CA ARG A 195 10.25 4.94 12.36
C ARG A 195 9.23 5.30 11.27
N THR A 196 7.94 5.22 11.61
CA THR A 196 6.82 5.52 10.70
C THR A 196 5.98 6.66 11.25
N LYS A 197 5.88 7.75 10.49
CA LYS A 197 4.94 8.84 10.76
C LYS A 197 3.54 8.40 10.41
N LEU A 198 2.63 8.43 11.38
CA LEU A 198 1.23 8.09 11.14
C LEU A 198 0.46 9.29 10.57
N VAL A 199 -0.39 9.00 9.58
CA VAL A 199 -1.36 9.95 9.01
C VAL A 199 -2.79 9.40 9.10
N ASP A 200 -3.77 10.28 8.93
CA ASP A 200 -5.18 9.93 9.10
C ASP A 200 -5.66 8.93 8.04
N TYR A 201 -6.05 7.74 8.47
CA TYR A 201 -6.59 6.70 7.59
C TYR A 201 -7.90 7.11 6.91
N ARG A 202 -8.69 8.00 7.54
CA ARG A 202 -9.94 8.49 6.95
C ARG A 202 -9.67 9.28 5.67
N LYS A 203 -8.52 9.95 5.60
CA LYS A 203 -8.08 10.72 4.44
C LYS A 203 -7.29 9.89 3.45
N TYR A 204 -6.29 9.13 3.91
CA TYR A 204 -5.29 8.55 3.03
C TYR A 204 -5.33 7.01 2.90
N ASN A 205 -6.27 6.34 3.57
CA ASN A 205 -6.39 4.88 3.47
C ASN A 205 -7.75 4.41 4.01
N LEU A 206 -8.86 5.01 3.52
CA LEU A 206 -10.19 4.69 4.01
C LEU A 206 -10.67 3.36 3.45
N SER A 207 -11.15 2.47 4.31
CA SER A 207 -11.84 1.25 3.92
C SER A 207 -13.24 1.20 4.51
N GLU A 208 -14.13 0.43 3.86
CA GLU A 208 -15.52 0.23 4.35
C GLU A 208 -15.56 -0.21 5.82
N ARG A 209 -14.68 -1.15 6.19
CA ARG A 209 -14.59 -1.62 7.56
C ARG A 209 -14.25 -0.50 8.54
N MET A 210 -13.30 0.34 8.18
CA MET A 210 -12.86 1.43 9.06
C MET A 210 -13.91 2.53 9.15
N MET A 211 -14.60 2.83 8.04
CA MET A 211 -15.75 3.74 8.03
C MET A 211 -16.86 3.23 8.95
N ASN A 212 -17.23 1.96 8.84
CA ASN A 212 -18.27 1.35 9.65
C ASN A 212 -17.90 1.34 11.15
N PHE A 213 -16.64 1.04 11.50
CA PHE A 213 -16.16 1.13 12.89
C PHE A 213 -16.20 2.56 13.43
N TYR A 214 -15.83 3.54 12.62
CA TYR A 214 -15.93 4.94 13.00
C TYR A 214 -17.39 5.33 13.24
N ASN A 215 -18.28 5.02 12.31
CA ASN A 215 -19.71 5.36 12.36
C ASN A 215 -20.42 4.71 13.55
N LEU A 216 -20.04 3.49 13.93
CA LEU A 216 -20.58 2.81 15.10
C LEU A 216 -20.21 3.54 16.41
N ARG A 217 -19.00 4.11 16.47
CA ARG A 217 -18.51 4.84 17.66
C ARG A 217 -18.96 6.30 17.67
N ASN A 218 -19.29 6.86 16.52
CA ASN A 218 -19.65 8.27 16.35
C ASN A 218 -21.03 8.44 15.67
N PRO A 219 -22.12 7.98 16.30
CA PRO A 219 -23.43 7.95 15.64
C PRO A 219 -23.99 9.33 15.28
N ARG A 220 -23.50 10.39 15.95
CA ARG A 220 -23.89 11.79 15.68
C ARG A 220 -23.06 12.47 14.62
N ASN A 221 -21.84 11.97 14.35
CA ASN A 221 -20.87 12.54 13.39
C ASN A 221 -20.40 11.44 12.44
N LYS A 222 -21.33 10.86 11.69
CA LYS A 222 -21.02 9.77 10.76
C LYS A 222 -20.29 10.27 9.53
N MET A 223 -19.36 9.47 9.04
CA MET A 223 -18.87 9.57 7.67
C MET A 223 -19.94 8.98 6.74
N ASP A 224 -20.58 9.80 5.95
CA ASP A 224 -21.40 9.41 4.80
C ASP A 224 -20.61 9.59 3.49
N LEU A 225 -21.25 9.33 2.35
CA LEU A 225 -20.57 9.46 1.05
C LEU A 225 -20.17 10.90 0.73
N ASP A 226 -20.94 11.90 1.18
CA ASP A 226 -20.61 13.29 0.95
C ASP A 226 -19.40 13.72 1.79
N TRP A 227 -19.36 13.28 3.05
CA TRP A 227 -18.17 13.44 3.88
C TRP A 227 -16.93 12.81 3.23
N VAL A 228 -17.05 11.58 2.72
CA VAL A 228 -15.95 10.85 2.06
C VAL A 228 -15.46 11.60 0.83
N LYS A 229 -16.36 12.07 -0.04
CA LYS A 229 -16.00 12.87 -1.23
C LYS A 229 -15.21 14.14 -0.90
N GLN A 230 -15.53 14.77 0.23
CA GLN A 230 -14.91 16.04 0.64
C GLN A 230 -13.59 15.85 1.39
N ASN A 231 -13.42 14.74 2.13
CA ASN A 231 -12.35 14.59 3.11
C ASN A 231 -11.39 13.43 2.84
N SER A 232 -11.78 12.48 2.01
CA SER A 232 -10.91 11.33 1.69
C SER A 232 -10.19 11.52 0.36
N VAL A 233 -8.98 11.00 0.29
CA VAL A 233 -8.13 11.01 -0.92
C VAL A 233 -8.04 9.60 -1.51
N ILE A 234 -7.95 8.59 -0.65
CA ILE A 234 -7.73 7.19 -1.04
C ILE A 234 -8.80 6.29 -0.41
N ILE A 235 -9.50 5.55 -1.25
CA ILE A 235 -10.36 4.44 -0.87
C ILE A 235 -9.61 3.13 -1.12
N HIS A 236 -9.48 2.30 -0.08
CA HIS A 236 -8.74 1.04 -0.15
C HIS A 236 -9.67 -0.14 0.13
N TYR A 237 -9.87 -0.98 -0.83
CA TYR A 237 -10.75 -2.16 -0.74
C TYR A 237 -10.03 -3.36 -0.09
N CYS A 238 -9.30 -3.11 1.01
CA CYS A 238 -8.51 -4.09 1.74
C CYS A 238 -9.39 -5.10 2.49
N GLY A 239 -9.86 -6.11 1.83
CA GLY A 239 -10.73 -7.12 2.44
C GLY A 239 -10.99 -8.27 1.51
N LYS A 240 -11.77 -9.27 1.97
CA LYS A 240 -12.12 -10.42 1.12
C LYS A 240 -13.16 -10.08 0.06
N MET A 241 -14.09 -9.17 0.39
CA MET A 241 -15.15 -8.73 -0.54
C MET A 241 -14.62 -7.55 -1.34
N LYS A 242 -14.61 -7.70 -2.65
CA LYS A 242 -14.05 -6.73 -3.59
C LYS A 242 -15.16 -6.23 -4.53
N PRO A 243 -15.17 -4.93 -4.91
CA PRO A 243 -16.18 -4.38 -5.83
C PRO A 243 -16.25 -5.13 -7.16
N TRP A 244 -15.12 -5.57 -7.69
CA TRP A 244 -15.03 -6.30 -8.97
C TRP A 244 -15.47 -7.76 -8.92
N ASN A 245 -15.70 -8.32 -7.73
CA ASN A 245 -16.20 -9.69 -7.59
C ASN A 245 -17.73 -9.77 -7.48
N GLY A 246 -18.44 -8.64 -7.58
CA GLY A 246 -19.92 -8.58 -7.50
C GLY A 246 -20.50 -8.95 -6.12
N ARG A 247 -19.68 -9.08 -5.09
CA ARG A 247 -20.07 -9.47 -3.72
C ARG A 247 -19.67 -8.42 -2.67
N TYR A 248 -19.41 -7.19 -3.09
CA TYR A 248 -19.08 -6.13 -2.16
C TYR A 248 -20.30 -5.72 -1.34
N ILE A 249 -20.12 -5.61 -0.03
CA ILE A 249 -21.17 -5.12 0.88
C ILE A 249 -20.64 -3.81 1.48
N GLY A 250 -21.25 -2.71 1.08
CA GLY A 250 -20.87 -1.37 1.53
C GLY A 250 -21.23 -0.31 0.50
N CYS A 251 -21.02 0.95 0.85
CA CYS A 251 -21.34 2.08 -0.02
C CYS A 251 -20.15 2.64 -0.80
N LEU A 252 -18.91 2.28 -0.41
CA LEU A 252 -17.71 2.81 -1.05
C LEU A 252 -17.45 2.20 -2.45
N ASP A 253 -18.17 1.15 -2.85
CA ASP A 253 -18.08 0.58 -4.20
C ASP A 253 -18.52 1.54 -5.31
N CYS A 254 -19.30 2.57 -4.98
CA CYS A 254 -19.68 3.62 -5.91
C CYS A 254 -18.46 4.31 -6.54
N PHE A 255 -17.37 4.51 -5.78
CA PHE A 255 -16.15 5.12 -6.29
C PHE A 255 -15.41 4.19 -7.28
N TYR A 256 -15.44 2.88 -7.06
CA TYR A 256 -14.88 1.91 -8.00
C TYR A 256 -15.69 1.88 -9.30
N ARG A 257 -17.00 1.81 -9.21
CA ARG A 257 -17.89 1.79 -10.38
C ARG A 257 -17.79 3.07 -11.21
N GLU A 258 -17.55 4.22 -10.59
CA GLU A 258 -17.34 5.49 -11.30
C GLU A 258 -16.11 5.46 -12.21
N ILE A 259 -15.09 4.63 -11.88
CA ILE A 259 -13.85 4.48 -12.67
C ILE A 259 -14.01 3.42 -13.76
N THR A 260 -14.82 2.40 -13.51
CA THR A 260 -14.93 1.23 -14.40
C THR A 260 -16.08 1.32 -15.39
N GLY A 261 -17.07 2.18 -15.14
CA GLY A 261 -18.26 2.40 -16.00
C GLY A 261 -19.40 1.51 -15.58
#